data_9e2a2787d0a58f2be16d8570263ebbd8
#
_entry.id   9e2a2787d0a58f2be16d8570263ebbd8
#
_cell.length_a   1.000
_cell.length_b   1.000
_cell.length_c   1.000
_cell.angle_alpha   90.00
_cell.angle_beta   90.00
_cell.angle_gamma   90.00
#
_symmetry.space_group_name_H-M   'P 1'
#
loop_
_entity.id
_entity.type
_entity.pdbx_description
1 polymer ?
#
loop_
_entity_poly.entity_id
_entity_poly.type
_entity_poly.pdbx_seq_one_letter_code
_entity_poly.pdbx_strand_id
1 'polypeptide(L)'
;EVTAEMGASVRYKIGTMMETPRACLGADRMASDVEFMSFGTNDLTQMTYGFSRDDAGRFIPQYLNKKLIEHDPFVTLDQRAVGRLMETAVEDASRVKKGIKYGICGEHGGDPRSIRFFHDLGLDYVSCSPYRVPVARVAAAQANVMAQTATQR
;
A
#
# COMPACT_ATOMS: atom_id res chain seq x y z
N GLU A 1 -18.37 24.34 5.66
CA GLU A 1 -19.16 24.80 6.85
C GLU A 1 -18.20 25.24 7.96
N VAL A 2 -17.45 24.34 8.59
CA VAL A 2 -16.50 24.65 9.69
C VAL A 2 -15.46 25.70 9.31
N THR A 3 -14.88 25.64 8.13
CA THR A 3 -13.89 26.65 7.68
C THR A 3 -14.50 28.04 7.54
N ALA A 4 -15.75 28.13 7.12
CA ALA A 4 -16.47 29.41 7.04
C ALA A 4 -16.77 29.97 8.43
N GLU A 5 -17.22 29.13 9.36
CA GLU A 5 -17.49 29.50 10.76
C GLU A 5 -16.22 29.93 11.51
N MET A 6 -15.09 29.28 11.24
CA MET A 6 -13.80 29.60 11.85
C MET A 6 -13.04 30.73 11.17
N GLY A 7 -13.53 31.27 10.07
CA GLY A 7 -12.84 32.29 9.27
C GLY A 7 -11.48 31.81 8.72
N ALA A 8 -11.29 30.50 8.58
CA ALA A 8 -10.03 29.88 8.19
C ALA A 8 -10.12 29.33 6.76
N SER A 9 -8.99 29.33 6.05
CA SER A 9 -8.86 28.65 4.75
C SER A 9 -7.84 27.52 4.89
N VAL A 10 -8.29 26.29 4.67
CA VAL A 10 -7.44 25.09 4.76
C VAL A 10 -7.37 24.46 3.37
N ARG A 11 -6.14 24.22 2.90
CA ARG A 11 -5.94 23.41 1.69
C ARG A 11 -6.00 21.94 2.08
N TYR A 12 -6.87 21.19 1.43
CA TYR A 12 -6.98 19.74 1.63
C TYR A 12 -7.07 19.04 0.28
N LYS A 13 -6.82 17.74 0.30
CA LYS A 13 -6.99 16.84 -0.83
C LYS A 13 -8.03 15.79 -0.50
N ILE A 14 -8.79 15.39 -1.51
CA ILE A 14 -9.74 14.30 -1.41
C ILE A 14 -9.15 13.09 -2.10
N GLY A 15 -9.08 11.97 -1.39
CA GLY A 15 -8.59 10.71 -1.91
C GLY A 15 -9.50 9.55 -1.53
N THR A 16 -9.13 8.36 -1.97
CA THR A 16 -9.84 7.12 -1.65
C THR A 16 -8.92 6.06 -1.11
N MET A 17 -9.50 5.14 -0.30
CA MET A 17 -8.83 3.94 0.17
C MET A 17 -8.98 2.82 -0.86
N MET A 18 -7.86 2.24 -1.26
CA MET A 18 -7.78 1.09 -2.15
C MET A 18 -7.55 -0.16 -1.32
N GLU A 19 -8.64 -0.74 -0.80
CA GLU A 19 -8.56 -1.81 0.19
C GLU A 19 -9.42 -3.04 -0.15
N THR A 20 -10.05 -3.02 -1.33
CA THR A 20 -10.75 -4.18 -1.86
C THR A 20 -10.22 -4.52 -3.25
N PRO A 21 -10.18 -5.82 -3.64
CA PRO A 21 -9.83 -6.21 -5.00
C PRO A 21 -10.66 -5.49 -6.07
N ARG A 22 -11.96 -5.27 -5.78
CA ARG A 22 -12.85 -4.54 -6.70
C ARG A 22 -12.43 -3.08 -6.89
N ALA A 23 -11.96 -2.41 -5.83
CA ALA A 23 -11.45 -1.04 -5.95
C ALA A 23 -10.20 -1.00 -6.83
N CYS A 24 -9.27 -1.94 -6.62
CA CYS A 24 -8.05 -2.03 -7.43
C CYS A 24 -8.35 -2.26 -8.91
N LEU A 25 -9.28 -3.19 -9.23
CA LEU A 25 -9.69 -3.50 -10.60
C LEU A 25 -10.55 -2.42 -11.27
N GLY A 26 -11.06 -1.46 -10.53
CA GLY A 26 -11.84 -0.33 -11.04
C GLY A 26 -11.21 1.03 -10.76
N ALA A 27 -9.89 1.06 -10.57
CA ALA A 27 -9.14 2.27 -10.23
C ALA A 27 -9.23 3.37 -11.30
N ASP A 28 -9.33 2.98 -12.58
CA ASP A 28 -9.55 3.88 -13.70
C ASP A 28 -10.80 4.76 -13.52
N ARG A 29 -11.89 4.17 -13.04
CA ARG A 29 -13.17 4.87 -12.83
C ARG A 29 -13.12 5.90 -11.71
N MET A 30 -12.30 5.64 -10.69
CA MET A 30 -12.17 6.53 -9.53
C MET A 30 -11.12 7.62 -9.73
N ALA A 31 -10.18 7.39 -10.63
CA ALA A 31 -9.01 8.26 -10.78
C ALA A 31 -9.35 9.71 -11.12
N SER A 32 -10.43 9.95 -11.89
CA SER A 32 -10.88 11.31 -12.24
C SER A 32 -11.35 12.10 -11.02
N ASP A 33 -11.96 11.42 -10.06
CA ASP A 33 -12.69 12.05 -8.95
C ASP A 33 -11.84 12.26 -7.69
N VAL A 34 -10.62 11.67 -7.65
CA VAL A 34 -9.74 11.72 -6.47
C VAL A 34 -8.40 12.37 -6.78
N GLU A 35 -7.76 12.93 -5.75
CA GLU A 35 -6.44 13.56 -5.87
C GLU A 35 -5.30 12.60 -5.45
N PHE A 36 -5.65 11.57 -4.68
CA PHE A 36 -4.71 10.51 -4.27
C PHE A 36 -5.44 9.20 -3.99
N MET A 37 -4.71 8.11 -4.04
CA MET A 37 -5.14 6.77 -3.65
C MET A 37 -4.23 6.23 -2.56
N SER A 38 -4.80 5.70 -1.47
CA SER A 38 -4.04 5.09 -0.38
C SER A 38 -4.40 3.61 -0.28
N PHE A 39 -3.40 2.74 -0.38
CA PHE A 39 -3.63 1.29 -0.29
C PHE A 39 -3.78 0.87 1.17
N GLY A 40 -4.97 0.40 1.55
CA GLY A 40 -5.25 -0.26 2.82
C GLY A 40 -4.88 -1.74 2.74
N THR A 41 -3.58 -2.04 2.81
CA THR A 41 -3.08 -3.38 2.49
C THR A 41 -3.48 -4.45 3.48
N ASN A 42 -3.90 -4.12 4.70
CA ASN A 42 -4.46 -5.09 5.64
C ASN A 42 -5.76 -5.67 5.09
N ASP A 43 -6.71 -4.80 4.73
CA ASP A 43 -8.02 -5.21 4.23
C ASP A 43 -7.90 -5.77 2.81
N LEU A 44 -7.05 -5.21 1.97
CA LEU A 44 -6.78 -5.74 0.63
C LEU A 44 -6.23 -7.18 0.71
N THR A 45 -5.34 -7.47 1.66
CA THR A 45 -4.83 -8.82 1.92
C THR A 45 -5.95 -9.74 2.39
N GLN A 46 -6.73 -9.30 3.39
CA GLN A 46 -7.85 -10.04 3.94
C GLN A 46 -8.86 -10.44 2.86
N MET A 47 -9.24 -9.47 2.03
CA MET A 47 -10.20 -9.70 0.94
C MET A 47 -9.64 -10.56 -0.19
N THR A 48 -8.34 -10.46 -0.48
CA THR A 48 -7.70 -11.26 -1.53
C THR A 48 -7.57 -12.73 -1.12
N TYR A 49 -7.19 -12.99 0.12
CA TYR A 49 -7.08 -14.34 0.66
C TYR A 49 -8.41 -14.94 1.12
N GLY A 50 -9.44 -14.12 1.34
CA GLY A 50 -10.67 -14.54 2.01
C GLY A 50 -10.42 -14.93 3.48
N PHE A 51 -9.41 -14.35 4.12
CA PHE A 51 -9.06 -14.59 5.51
C PHE A 51 -9.65 -13.50 6.41
N SER A 52 -10.13 -13.89 7.59
CA SER A 52 -10.41 -12.95 8.65
C SER A 52 -9.12 -12.64 9.40
N ARG A 53 -8.74 -11.36 9.50
CA ARG A 53 -7.56 -10.93 10.25
C ARG A 53 -7.67 -11.29 11.73
N ASP A 54 -8.87 -11.23 12.30
CA ASP A 54 -9.12 -11.57 13.70
C ASP A 54 -8.94 -13.08 13.98
N ASP A 55 -9.18 -13.91 12.96
CA ASP A 55 -9.02 -15.37 13.06
C ASP A 55 -7.65 -15.86 12.59
N ALA A 56 -6.87 -15.03 11.89
CA ALA A 56 -5.60 -15.41 11.28
C ALA A 56 -4.60 -16.02 12.28
N GLY A 57 -4.57 -15.51 13.49
CA GLY A 57 -3.72 -16.02 14.58
C GLY A 57 -3.96 -17.49 14.93
N ARG A 58 -5.11 -18.06 14.58
CA ARG A 58 -5.47 -19.46 14.86
C ARG A 58 -4.89 -20.44 13.84
N PHE A 59 -4.69 -20.04 12.58
CA PHE A 59 -4.28 -20.95 11.52
C PHE A 59 -2.97 -20.55 10.80
N ILE A 60 -2.61 -19.27 10.71
CA ILE A 60 -1.38 -18.80 10.07
C ILE A 60 -0.12 -19.51 10.64
N PRO A 61 0.04 -19.67 11.97
CA PRO A 61 1.19 -20.38 12.52
C PRO A 61 1.30 -21.82 12.00
N GLN A 62 0.16 -22.49 11.81
CA GLN A 62 0.16 -23.85 11.25
C GLN A 62 0.57 -23.87 9.77
N TYR A 63 0.16 -22.87 9.00
CA TYR A 63 0.52 -22.76 7.59
C TYR A 63 2.02 -22.49 7.42
N LEU A 64 2.59 -21.63 8.26
CA LEU A 64 4.03 -21.38 8.30
C LEU A 64 4.82 -22.65 8.69
N ASN A 65 4.41 -23.34 9.75
CA ASN A 65 5.07 -24.58 10.20
C ASN A 65 5.03 -25.69 9.13
N LYS A 66 3.93 -25.79 8.41
CA LYS A 66 3.77 -26.76 7.30
C LYS A 66 4.38 -26.26 5.98
N LYS A 67 4.98 -25.06 5.97
CA LYS A 67 5.55 -24.42 4.77
C LYS A 67 4.54 -24.26 3.61
N LEU A 68 3.27 -24.07 3.92
CA LEU A 68 2.22 -23.79 2.95
C LEU A 68 2.29 -22.33 2.48
N ILE A 69 2.75 -21.45 3.36
CA ILE A 69 3.09 -20.05 3.06
C ILE A 69 4.50 -19.78 3.60
N GLU A 70 5.23 -18.92 2.92
CA GLU A 70 6.61 -18.57 3.30
C GLU A 70 6.64 -17.52 4.42
N HIS A 71 5.72 -16.58 4.37
CA HIS A 71 5.59 -15.49 5.33
C HIS A 71 4.14 -15.29 5.71
N ASP A 72 3.93 -14.69 6.89
CA ASP A 72 2.61 -14.21 7.29
C ASP A 72 2.20 -13.07 6.33
N PRO A 73 1.10 -13.23 5.56
CA PRO A 73 0.68 -12.24 4.58
C PRO A 73 0.17 -10.93 5.20
N PHE A 74 -0.06 -10.88 6.51
CA PHE A 74 -0.40 -9.65 7.23
C PHE A 74 0.83 -8.92 7.78
N VAL A 75 2.02 -9.53 7.69
CA VAL A 75 3.30 -8.91 8.08
C VAL A 75 4.10 -8.49 6.86
N THR A 76 4.28 -9.41 5.91
CA THR A 76 4.99 -9.17 4.64
C THR A 76 4.00 -9.29 3.48
N LEU A 77 3.94 -8.26 2.63
CA LEU A 77 3.01 -8.21 1.51
C LEU A 77 3.19 -9.40 0.56
N ASP A 78 2.09 -10.07 0.24
CA ASP A 78 2.07 -10.98 -0.91
C ASP A 78 2.15 -10.20 -2.22
N GLN A 79 3.34 -10.07 -2.74
CA GLN A 79 3.59 -9.33 -3.98
C GLN A 79 2.95 -10.00 -5.20
N ARG A 80 2.74 -11.34 -5.17
CA ARG A 80 2.22 -12.11 -6.32
C ARG A 80 0.74 -11.93 -6.53
N ALA A 81 -0.05 -11.76 -5.47
CA ALA A 81 -1.49 -11.58 -5.54
C ALA A 81 -1.89 -10.14 -5.18
N VAL A 82 -1.62 -9.72 -3.94
CA VAL A 82 -1.98 -8.37 -3.47
C VAL A 82 -1.16 -7.31 -4.19
N GLY A 83 0.14 -7.54 -4.38
CA GLY A 83 1.01 -6.63 -5.13
C GLY A 83 0.52 -6.44 -6.56
N ARG A 84 0.12 -7.50 -7.24
CA ARG A 84 -0.43 -7.42 -8.60
C ARG A 84 -1.71 -6.60 -8.71
N LEU A 85 -2.58 -6.65 -7.69
CA LEU A 85 -3.76 -5.78 -7.62
C LEU A 85 -3.35 -4.30 -7.49
N MET A 86 -2.32 -4.03 -6.69
CA MET A 86 -1.77 -2.68 -6.54
C MET A 86 -1.14 -2.17 -7.85
N GLU A 87 -0.34 -3.00 -8.53
CA GLU A 87 0.23 -2.69 -9.86
C GLU A 87 -0.86 -2.33 -10.86
N THR A 88 -1.89 -3.18 -10.99
CA THR A 88 -3.03 -2.93 -11.86
C THR A 88 -3.70 -1.59 -11.55
N ALA A 89 -3.95 -1.31 -10.26
CA ALA A 89 -4.59 -0.07 -9.85
C ALA A 89 -3.76 1.18 -10.19
N VAL A 90 -2.44 1.13 -9.95
CA VAL A 90 -1.52 2.23 -10.27
C VAL A 90 -1.46 2.47 -11.77
N GLU A 91 -1.32 1.41 -12.56
CA GLU A 91 -1.27 1.51 -14.02
C GLU A 91 -2.57 2.10 -14.59
N ASP A 92 -3.72 1.54 -14.21
CA ASP A 92 -5.01 1.95 -14.75
C ASP A 92 -5.38 3.38 -14.35
N ALA A 93 -5.18 3.74 -13.08
CA ALA A 93 -5.42 5.11 -12.63
C ALA A 93 -4.48 6.12 -13.28
N SER A 94 -3.20 5.77 -13.47
CA SER A 94 -2.21 6.65 -14.10
C SER A 94 -2.48 6.90 -15.59
N ARG A 95 -3.15 5.98 -16.28
CA ARG A 95 -3.59 6.19 -17.67
C ARG A 95 -4.69 7.26 -17.75
N VAL A 96 -5.55 7.33 -16.74
CA VAL A 96 -6.67 8.28 -16.69
C VAL A 96 -6.21 9.65 -16.17
N LYS A 97 -5.45 9.66 -15.09
CA LYS A 97 -5.01 10.89 -14.43
C LYS A 97 -3.53 10.88 -14.12
N LYS A 98 -2.78 11.65 -14.89
CA LYS A 98 -1.34 11.84 -14.64
C LYS A 98 -1.13 12.65 -13.35
N GLY A 99 -0.15 12.23 -12.54
CA GLY A 99 0.24 12.93 -11.32
C GLY A 99 -0.65 12.68 -10.12
N ILE A 100 -1.57 11.72 -10.20
CA ILE A 100 -2.27 11.20 -9.03
C ILE A 100 -1.23 10.65 -8.04
N LYS A 101 -1.47 10.86 -6.75
CA LYS A 101 -0.55 10.42 -5.70
C LYS A 101 -0.98 9.07 -5.14
N TYR A 102 0.00 8.21 -4.91
CA TYR A 102 -0.20 6.89 -4.35
C TYR A 102 0.51 6.74 -3.00
N GLY A 103 -0.15 6.11 -2.06
CA GLY A 103 0.43 5.82 -0.76
C GLY A 103 -0.05 4.51 -0.19
N ILE A 104 0.48 4.16 0.95
CA ILE A 104 0.10 2.96 1.71
C ILE A 104 -0.11 3.32 3.17
N CYS A 105 -1.07 2.69 3.83
CA CYS A 105 -1.38 2.85 5.25
C CYS A 105 -1.66 1.54 5.99
N GLY A 106 -1.28 0.40 5.44
CA GLY A 106 -1.35 -0.91 6.13
C GLY A 106 -0.12 -1.22 6.98
N GLU A 107 -0.16 -2.33 7.72
CA GLU A 107 0.97 -2.82 8.55
C GLU A 107 2.23 -3.08 7.72
N HIS A 108 2.07 -3.42 6.44
CA HIS A 108 3.15 -3.63 5.49
C HIS A 108 4.03 -2.39 5.28
N GLY A 109 3.52 -1.19 5.60
CA GLY A 109 4.29 0.05 5.58
C GLY A 109 5.47 0.08 6.56
N GLY A 110 5.52 -0.84 7.50
CA GLY A 110 6.63 -1.02 8.43
C GLY A 110 7.54 -2.20 8.11
N ASP A 111 7.27 -2.96 7.06
CA ASP A 111 8.06 -4.12 6.66
C ASP A 111 9.06 -3.78 5.54
N PRO A 112 10.38 -4.01 5.74
CA PRO A 112 11.40 -3.63 4.76
C PRO A 112 11.23 -4.27 3.38
N ARG A 113 10.77 -5.52 3.29
CA ARG A 113 10.55 -6.22 2.01
C ARG A 113 9.40 -5.59 1.24
N SER A 114 8.31 -5.29 1.96
CA SER A 114 7.15 -4.62 1.39
C SER A 114 7.47 -3.20 0.94
N ILE A 115 8.26 -2.45 1.73
CA ILE A 115 8.72 -1.10 1.38
C ILE A 115 9.54 -1.11 0.10
N ARG A 116 10.37 -2.12 -0.13
CA ARG A 116 11.11 -2.26 -1.37
C ARG A 116 10.15 -2.37 -2.57
N PHE A 117 9.13 -3.22 -2.46
CA PHE A 117 8.12 -3.36 -3.50
C PHE A 117 7.36 -2.04 -3.75
N PHE A 118 6.99 -1.33 -2.68
CA PHE A 118 6.31 -0.02 -2.81
C PHE A 118 7.17 1.03 -3.50
N HIS A 119 8.47 1.01 -3.24
CA HIS A 119 9.43 1.88 -3.94
C HIS A 119 9.48 1.53 -5.44
N ASP A 120 9.61 0.25 -5.77
CA ASP A 120 9.70 -0.21 -7.16
C ASP A 120 8.37 0.05 -7.92
N LEU A 121 7.23 0.00 -7.24
CA LEU A 121 5.91 0.37 -7.77
C LEU A 121 5.74 1.90 -7.95
N GLY A 122 6.60 2.70 -7.35
CA GLY A 122 6.56 4.17 -7.46
C GLY A 122 5.54 4.85 -6.55
N LEU A 123 5.27 4.28 -5.36
CA LEU A 123 4.44 4.97 -4.37
C LEU A 123 5.12 6.24 -3.85
N ASP A 124 4.33 7.29 -3.65
CA ASP A 124 4.82 8.60 -3.18
C ASP A 124 5.10 8.63 -1.68
N TYR A 125 4.37 7.85 -0.89
CA TYR A 125 4.54 7.82 0.56
C TYR A 125 4.15 6.48 1.18
N VAL A 126 4.73 6.24 2.35
CA VAL A 126 4.43 5.10 3.22
C VAL A 126 4.04 5.63 4.59
N SER A 127 2.91 5.16 5.11
CA SER A 127 2.52 5.35 6.52
C SER A 127 2.77 4.07 7.30
N CYS A 128 3.27 4.21 8.53
CA CYS A 128 3.46 3.10 9.44
C CYS A 128 3.28 3.56 10.89
N SER A 129 3.20 2.61 11.82
CA SER A 129 3.14 2.95 13.25
C SER A 129 4.40 3.73 13.67
N PRO A 130 4.31 4.65 14.65
CA PRO A 130 5.43 5.50 15.06
C PRO A 130 6.71 4.73 15.38
N TYR A 131 6.60 3.58 16.02
CA TYR A 131 7.75 2.74 16.38
C TYR A 131 8.46 2.11 15.18
N ARG A 132 7.81 2.01 14.03
CA ARG A 132 8.38 1.48 12.79
C ARG A 132 8.96 2.54 11.87
N VAL A 133 8.74 3.81 12.14
CA VAL A 133 9.26 4.93 11.31
C VAL A 133 10.77 4.86 11.08
N PRO A 134 11.63 4.60 12.08
CA PRO A 134 13.07 4.50 11.83
C PRO A 134 13.41 3.37 10.85
N VAL A 135 12.81 2.20 11.03
CA VAL A 135 13.00 1.04 10.13
C VAL A 135 12.51 1.35 8.71
N ALA A 136 11.32 1.94 8.60
CA ALA A 136 10.74 2.30 7.30
C ALA A 136 11.60 3.31 6.55
N ARG A 137 12.16 4.31 7.21
CA ARG A 137 13.07 5.28 6.61
C ARG A 137 14.36 4.65 6.10
N VAL A 138 14.95 3.75 6.87
CA VAL A 138 16.17 3.02 6.45
C VAL A 138 15.85 2.14 5.25
N ALA A 139 14.76 1.38 5.28
CA ALA A 139 14.34 0.53 4.18
C ALA A 139 14.08 1.32 2.89
N ALA A 140 13.40 2.46 2.97
CA ALA A 140 13.17 3.34 1.83
C ALA A 140 14.49 3.91 1.25
N ALA A 141 15.41 4.33 2.13
CA ALA A 141 16.73 4.79 1.70
C ALA A 141 17.53 3.68 0.99
N GLN A 142 17.52 2.46 1.53
CA GLN A 142 18.16 1.31 0.91
C GLN A 142 17.56 0.99 -0.47
N ALA A 143 16.24 1.00 -0.59
CA ALA A 143 15.56 0.79 -1.86
C ALA A 143 16.00 1.81 -2.92
N ASN A 144 16.06 3.09 -2.54
CA ASN A 144 16.52 4.16 -3.43
C ASN A 144 17.99 3.99 -3.88
N VAL A 145 18.90 3.66 -2.96
CA VAL A 145 20.32 3.42 -3.29
C VAL A 145 20.48 2.24 -4.26
N MET A 146 19.74 1.14 -4.00
CA MET A 146 19.78 -0.03 -4.87
C MET A 146 19.26 0.26 -6.28
N ALA A 147 18.18 1.05 -6.39
CA ALA A 147 17.64 1.46 -7.69
C ALA A 147 18.65 2.30 -8.49
N GLN A 148 19.32 3.25 -7.85
CA GLN A 148 20.35 4.08 -8.49
C GLN A 148 21.55 3.24 -8.98
N THR A 149 21.97 2.25 -8.19
CA THR A 149 23.09 1.37 -8.55
C THR A 149 22.74 0.45 -9.73
N ALA A 150 21.48 0.02 -9.84
CA ALA A 150 21.00 -0.80 -10.95
C ALA A 150 20.94 -0.03 -12.27
N THR A 151 20.65 1.27 -12.23
CA THR A 151 20.59 2.15 -13.42
C THR A 151 21.96 2.51 -13.97
N GLN A 152 23.04 2.36 -13.19
CA GLN A 152 24.42 2.67 -13.59
C GLN A 152 25.17 1.48 -14.21
N ARG A 153 24.55 0.33 -14.34
CA ARG A 153 25.07 -0.89 -14.97
C ARG A 153 24.40 -1.15 -16.30
#